data_c9f18322baa6362f5d37749f0e24ef87
#
_entry.id   c9f18322baa6362f5d37749f0e24ef87
#
_cell.length_a   1.000
_cell.length_b   1.000
_cell.length_c   1.000
_cell.angle_alpha   90.00
_cell.angle_beta   90.00
_cell.angle_gamma   90.00
#
_symmetry.space_group_name_H-M   'P 1'
#
loop_
_entity.id
_entity.type
_entity.pdbx_description
1 polymer ?
#
loop_
_entity_poly.entity_id
_entity_poly.type
_entity_poly.pdbx_seq_one_letter_code
_entity_poly.pdbx_strand_id
1 'polypeptide(L)'
;MYSGLPIYELTTTANVHDSTVALDILADTHTFLPITECTFLADKGYDVKNIYNQVQELYQGECIIPLNKRSTKNPKLLPQGNPVCDAGLAMWKDGKFSDNGRTRQKFCCPLKSSKNADCPCHHKNFYNGKKHRGCTKYITIPDDLRLSVDRDSKYFKSNYSLRTECERYNSRFKNTGQERMWVRNKSSVTNLNTIAHISLLAVAVAAITTDTGQSYRKLKAVKRIA
;
A
#
# COMPACT_ATOMS: atom_id res chain seq x y z
N MET A 1 16.36 -11.87 0.64
CA MET A 1 15.32 -12.91 0.43
C MET A 1 14.22 -12.67 1.45
N TYR A 2 12.96 -12.60 1.03
CA TYR A 2 11.83 -12.37 1.96
C TYR A 2 11.40 -13.70 2.57
N SER A 3 11.34 -13.78 3.90
CA SER A 3 10.98 -15.02 4.59
C SER A 3 9.51 -15.39 4.41
N GLY A 4 8.61 -14.41 4.33
CA GLY A 4 7.16 -14.60 4.32
C GLY A 4 6.66 -15.31 5.58
N LEU A 5 7.36 -15.13 6.71
CA LEU A 5 6.99 -15.64 8.02
C LEU A 5 6.29 -14.55 8.84
N PRO A 6 5.40 -14.91 9.77
CA PRO A 6 4.75 -13.94 10.65
C PRO A 6 5.77 -13.42 11.67
N ILE A 7 5.68 -12.13 11.96
CA ILE A 7 6.51 -11.46 12.98
C ILE A 7 5.68 -11.15 14.21
N TYR A 8 4.47 -10.64 14.00
CA TYR A 8 3.58 -10.21 15.06
C TYR A 8 2.13 -10.51 14.69
N GLU A 9 1.29 -10.72 15.69
CA GLU A 9 -0.14 -10.97 15.54
C GLU A 9 -0.94 -10.13 16.53
N LEU A 10 -2.03 -9.55 16.07
CA LEU A 10 -3.04 -8.90 16.91
C LEU A 10 -4.44 -9.35 16.47
N THR A 11 -5.10 -10.14 17.29
CA THR A 11 -6.49 -10.56 17.06
C THR A 11 -7.45 -9.49 17.57
N THR A 12 -8.27 -8.96 16.69
CA THR A 12 -9.32 -7.97 17.00
C THR A 12 -10.70 -8.52 16.70
N THR A 13 -11.74 -7.81 17.13
CA THR A 13 -13.13 -8.10 16.75
C THR A 13 -13.39 -7.65 15.32
N ALA A 14 -14.31 -8.30 14.61
CA ALA A 14 -14.58 -8.07 13.19
C ALA A 14 -15.06 -6.66 12.83
N ASN A 15 -15.47 -5.86 13.81
CA ASN A 15 -15.87 -4.46 13.62
C ASN A 15 -14.70 -3.46 13.70
N VAL A 16 -13.50 -3.91 14.03
CA VAL A 16 -12.28 -3.07 14.06
C VAL A 16 -11.64 -3.10 12.68
N HIS A 17 -11.43 -1.92 12.12
CA HIS A 17 -10.76 -1.81 10.82
C HIS A 17 -9.24 -1.98 10.98
N ASP A 18 -8.62 -2.82 10.17
CA ASP A 18 -7.19 -3.19 10.29
C ASP A 18 -6.27 -1.97 10.31
N SER A 19 -6.57 -0.93 9.54
CA SER A 19 -5.76 0.31 9.53
C SER A 19 -5.76 1.08 10.85
N THR A 20 -6.71 0.84 11.75
CA THR A 20 -6.75 1.51 13.07
C THR A 20 -5.77 0.90 14.06
N VAL A 21 -5.47 -0.40 13.91
CA VAL A 21 -4.54 -1.13 14.77
C VAL A 21 -3.13 -1.28 14.16
N ALA A 22 -2.96 -0.84 12.92
CA ALA A 22 -1.68 -0.95 12.23
C ALA A 22 -0.53 -0.27 12.99
N LEU A 23 -0.80 0.87 13.61
CA LEU A 23 0.19 1.63 14.35
C LEU A 23 0.58 0.97 15.66
N ASP A 24 -0.37 0.35 16.35
CA ASP A 24 -0.10 -0.43 17.57
C ASP A 24 0.77 -1.65 17.21
N ILE A 25 0.44 -2.35 16.11
CA ILE A 25 1.25 -3.48 15.61
C ILE A 25 2.67 -3.05 15.28
N LEU A 26 2.87 -1.89 14.64
CA LEU A 26 4.20 -1.38 14.34
C LEU A 26 4.96 -1.03 15.63
N ALA A 27 4.31 -0.36 16.59
CA ALA A 27 4.92 0.00 17.85
C ALA A 27 5.34 -1.24 18.65
N ASP A 28 4.45 -2.20 18.80
CA ASP A 28 4.74 -3.45 19.50
C ASP A 28 5.86 -4.25 18.80
N THR A 29 5.81 -4.33 17.47
CA THR A 29 6.86 -5.00 16.69
C THR A 29 8.22 -4.35 16.93
N HIS A 30 8.27 -3.02 16.96
CA HIS A 30 9.51 -2.27 17.14
C HIS A 30 10.19 -2.54 18.50
N THR A 31 9.42 -2.96 19.51
CA THR A 31 9.98 -3.25 20.86
C THR A 31 10.95 -4.43 20.87
N PHE A 32 10.77 -5.40 20.00
CA PHE A 32 11.62 -6.61 19.93
C PHE A 32 12.33 -6.80 18.59
N LEU A 33 11.88 -6.13 17.54
CA LEU A 33 12.50 -6.16 16.21
C LEU A 33 12.61 -4.74 15.67
N PRO A 34 13.80 -4.15 15.63
CA PRO A 34 13.98 -2.81 15.05
C PRO A 34 13.49 -2.77 13.60
N ILE A 35 12.49 -1.91 13.32
CA ILE A 35 11.91 -1.72 12.00
C ILE A 35 12.29 -0.37 11.38
N THR A 36 13.40 0.20 11.82
CA THR A 36 13.94 1.45 11.27
C THR A 36 14.32 1.25 9.80
N GLU A 37 14.04 2.26 8.97
CA GLU A 37 14.27 2.25 7.50
C GLU A 37 13.55 1.14 6.75
N CYS A 38 12.53 0.52 7.36
CA CYS A 38 11.74 -0.53 6.72
C CYS A 38 10.70 0.02 5.75
N THR A 39 10.40 -0.75 4.72
CA THR A 39 9.28 -0.48 3.81
C THR A 39 7.99 -1.07 4.38
N PHE A 40 7.01 -0.22 4.68
CA PHE A 40 5.68 -0.63 5.07
C PHE A 40 4.82 -0.89 3.81
N LEU A 41 4.54 -2.16 3.56
CA LEU A 41 3.79 -2.60 2.40
C LEU A 41 2.39 -3.06 2.81
N ALA A 42 1.36 -2.39 2.30
CA ALA A 42 -0.02 -2.72 2.64
C ALA A 42 -1.00 -2.49 1.47
N ASP A 43 -2.24 -2.93 1.63
CA ASP A 43 -3.28 -2.68 0.65
C ASP A 43 -3.87 -1.26 0.77
N LYS A 44 -4.77 -0.92 -0.15
CA LYS A 44 -5.43 0.41 -0.19
C LYS A 44 -6.27 0.73 1.05
N GLY A 45 -6.61 -0.25 1.89
CA GLY A 45 -7.33 -0.04 3.15
C GLY A 45 -6.49 0.72 4.16
N TYR A 46 -5.18 0.59 4.06
CA TYR A 46 -4.20 1.27 4.93
C TYR A 46 -3.76 2.65 4.41
N ASP A 47 -4.36 3.17 3.34
CA ASP A 47 -4.05 4.50 2.82
C ASP A 47 -4.60 5.61 3.73
N VAL A 48 -4.00 5.77 4.90
CA VAL A 48 -4.38 6.70 5.96
C VAL A 48 -3.20 7.61 6.29
N LYS A 49 -3.40 8.94 6.29
CA LYS A 49 -2.34 9.94 6.52
C LYS A 49 -1.48 9.63 7.75
N ASN A 50 -2.10 9.22 8.84
CA ASN A 50 -1.41 8.95 10.10
C ASN A 50 -0.41 7.80 9.99
N ILE A 51 -0.69 6.78 9.18
CA ILE A 51 0.25 5.67 8.94
C ILE A 51 1.51 6.17 8.23
N TYR A 52 1.36 7.00 7.18
CA TYR A 52 2.52 7.55 6.46
C TYR A 52 3.37 8.44 7.36
N ASN A 53 2.72 9.32 8.14
CA ASN A 53 3.44 10.21 9.04
C ASN A 53 4.24 9.40 10.08
N GLN A 54 3.61 8.44 10.76
CA GLN A 54 4.31 7.65 11.78
C GLN A 54 5.40 6.77 11.20
N VAL A 55 5.17 6.12 10.05
CA VAL A 55 6.20 5.31 9.39
C VAL A 55 7.42 6.16 9.05
N GLN A 56 7.21 7.37 8.56
CA GLN A 56 8.32 8.27 8.23
C GLN A 56 8.97 8.90 9.46
N GLU A 57 8.18 9.41 10.42
CA GLU A 57 8.68 10.19 11.55
C GLU A 57 9.32 9.31 12.62
N LEU A 58 8.72 8.17 12.94
CA LEU A 58 9.20 7.29 14.01
C LEU A 58 10.18 6.22 13.51
N TYR A 59 9.96 5.69 12.32
CA TYR A 59 10.73 4.57 11.82
C TYR A 59 11.62 4.93 10.63
N GLN A 60 11.63 6.19 10.18
CA GLN A 60 12.38 6.64 8.99
C GLN A 60 12.12 5.76 7.76
N GLY A 61 10.98 5.09 7.75
CA GLY A 61 10.58 4.14 6.74
C GLY A 61 9.78 4.78 5.62
N GLU A 62 9.43 3.97 4.63
CA GLU A 62 8.58 4.37 3.51
C GLU A 62 7.30 3.52 3.44
N CYS A 63 6.26 4.08 2.83
CA CYS A 63 5.00 3.38 2.61
C CYS A 63 4.78 3.06 1.13
N ILE A 64 4.56 1.79 0.82
CA ILE A 64 4.16 1.29 -0.50
C ILE A 64 2.69 0.85 -0.42
N ILE A 65 1.79 1.82 -0.52
CA ILE A 65 0.35 1.62 -0.39
C ILE A 65 -0.37 2.25 -1.59
N PRO A 66 -1.27 1.52 -2.29
CA PRO A 66 -2.07 2.09 -3.37
C PRO A 66 -3.01 3.18 -2.84
N LEU A 67 -3.24 4.20 -3.66
CA LEU A 67 -4.14 5.29 -3.30
C LEU A 67 -5.58 4.78 -3.14
N ASN A 68 -6.18 5.05 -2.00
CA ASN A 68 -7.60 4.82 -1.78
C ASN A 68 -8.41 6.02 -2.30
N LYS A 69 -9.17 5.80 -3.37
CA LYS A 69 -10.09 6.80 -3.91
C LYS A 69 -11.29 6.93 -2.98
N ARG A 70 -11.15 7.76 -1.96
CA ARG A 70 -12.32 8.12 -1.15
C ARG A 70 -13.25 8.99 -1.98
N SER A 71 -14.56 8.78 -1.83
CA SER A 71 -15.61 9.60 -2.44
C SER A 71 -15.53 11.03 -1.88
N THR A 72 -14.74 11.88 -2.50
CA THR A 72 -14.65 13.30 -2.19
C THR A 72 -15.08 14.09 -3.43
N LYS A 73 -15.61 15.29 -3.24
CA LYS A 73 -15.94 16.27 -4.30
C LYS A 73 -14.69 16.75 -5.08
N ASN A 74 -13.57 16.09 -4.93
CA ASN A 74 -12.32 16.39 -5.60
C ASN A 74 -12.35 15.91 -7.06
N PRO A 75 -11.56 16.52 -7.94
CA PRO A 75 -11.48 16.11 -9.34
C PRO A 75 -11.19 14.60 -9.42
N LYS A 76 -11.79 13.94 -10.41
CA LYS A 76 -11.51 12.51 -10.66
C LYS A 76 -10.01 12.33 -10.78
N LEU A 77 -9.44 11.61 -9.83
CA LEU A 77 -8.04 11.22 -9.84
C LEU A 77 -7.93 9.78 -10.36
N LEU A 78 -6.94 9.54 -11.19
CA LEU A 78 -6.54 8.19 -11.57
C LEU A 78 -5.91 7.46 -10.36
N PRO A 79 -5.75 6.13 -10.42
CA PRO A 79 -5.07 5.37 -9.36
C PRO A 79 -3.72 5.95 -8.97
N GLN A 80 -3.00 6.55 -9.93
CA GLN A 80 -1.71 7.20 -9.76
C GLN A 80 -1.78 8.58 -9.09
N GLY A 81 -2.96 9.12 -8.81
CA GLY A 81 -3.15 10.44 -8.22
C GLY A 81 -3.18 11.60 -9.22
N ASN A 82 -3.06 11.34 -10.53
CA ASN A 82 -3.17 12.37 -11.55
C ASN A 82 -4.64 12.70 -11.84
N PRO A 83 -5.01 13.99 -11.99
CA PRO A 83 -6.36 14.35 -12.41
C PRO A 83 -6.59 14.00 -13.87
N VAL A 84 -7.84 13.85 -14.21
CA VAL A 84 -8.30 13.63 -15.59
C VAL A 84 -8.81 14.96 -16.15
N CYS A 85 -8.48 15.29 -17.37
CA CYS A 85 -9.08 16.44 -18.06
C CYS A 85 -10.53 16.15 -18.48
N ASP A 86 -11.23 17.15 -19.01
CA ASP A 86 -12.64 17.02 -19.38
C ASP A 86 -12.87 16.04 -20.55
N ALA A 87 -11.82 15.74 -21.33
CA ALA A 87 -11.83 14.72 -22.38
C ALA A 87 -11.40 13.33 -21.87
N GLY A 88 -11.23 13.14 -20.57
CA GLY A 88 -10.84 11.83 -20.01
C GLY A 88 -9.34 11.49 -20.07
N LEU A 89 -8.49 12.42 -20.53
CA LEU A 89 -7.05 12.17 -20.62
C LEU A 89 -6.34 12.42 -19.28
N ALA A 90 -5.39 11.57 -18.93
CA ALA A 90 -4.53 11.74 -17.76
C ALA A 90 -3.68 13.00 -17.90
N MET A 91 -3.75 13.91 -16.95
CA MET A 91 -2.94 15.13 -16.96
C MET A 91 -1.53 14.87 -16.41
N TRP A 92 -0.55 15.59 -16.92
CA TRP A 92 0.84 15.49 -16.50
C TRP A 92 1.17 16.51 -15.41
N LYS A 93 2.06 16.16 -14.49
CA LYS A 93 2.60 17.09 -13.49
C LYS A 93 3.45 18.16 -14.19
N ASP A 94 3.18 19.43 -13.89
CA ASP A 94 3.83 20.61 -14.48
C ASP A 94 4.33 21.57 -13.38
N GLY A 95 5.07 21.02 -12.42
CA GLY A 95 5.69 21.77 -11.33
C GLY A 95 4.80 21.95 -10.10
N LYS A 96 5.44 22.31 -8.99
CA LYS A 96 4.81 22.68 -7.73
C LYS A 96 5.05 24.17 -7.49
N PHE A 97 4.13 24.86 -6.84
CA PHE A 97 4.28 26.24 -6.42
C PHE A 97 3.55 26.49 -5.10
N SER A 98 4.01 27.48 -4.37
CA SER A 98 3.36 27.92 -3.15
C SER A 98 2.43 29.09 -3.46
N ASP A 99 1.22 29.04 -2.95
CA ASP A 99 0.20 30.08 -3.10
C ASP A 99 -0.50 30.28 -1.75
N ASN A 100 -0.34 31.46 -1.14
CA ASN A 100 -0.92 31.80 0.16
C ASN A 100 -0.65 30.73 1.25
N GLY A 101 0.59 30.27 1.38
CA GLY A 101 1.00 29.24 2.35
C GLY A 101 0.51 27.84 2.03
N ARG A 102 -0.10 27.62 0.85
CA ARG A 102 -0.52 26.29 0.39
C ARG A 102 0.36 25.81 -0.74
N THR A 103 0.90 24.64 -0.63
CA THR A 103 1.60 23.99 -1.74
C THR A 103 0.58 23.44 -2.74
N ARG A 104 0.70 23.84 -3.99
CA ARG A 104 -0.18 23.38 -5.07
C ARG A 104 0.62 22.67 -6.14
N GLN A 105 0.14 21.50 -6.58
CA GLN A 105 0.65 20.80 -7.75
C GLN A 105 -0.11 21.28 -8.98
N LYS A 106 0.62 21.79 -9.95
CA LYS A 106 0.09 22.11 -11.27
C LYS A 106 0.10 20.86 -12.14
N PHE A 107 -0.99 20.65 -12.85
CA PHE A 107 -1.12 19.62 -13.88
C PHE A 107 -1.46 20.27 -15.22
N CYS A 108 -0.88 19.77 -16.28
CA CYS A 108 -1.11 20.25 -17.62
C CYS A 108 -1.69 19.16 -18.53
N CYS A 109 -2.30 19.62 -19.62
CA CYS A 109 -2.79 18.73 -20.67
C CYS A 109 -1.64 17.94 -21.29
N PRO A 110 -1.78 16.60 -21.49
CA PRO A 110 -0.73 15.77 -22.11
C PRO A 110 -0.46 16.18 -23.58
N LEU A 111 -1.43 16.83 -24.22
CA LEU A 111 -1.31 17.32 -25.60
C LEU A 111 -0.66 18.70 -25.72
N LYS A 112 -0.27 19.34 -24.58
CA LYS A 112 0.36 20.68 -24.56
C LYS A 112 1.61 20.77 -25.44
N SER A 113 2.35 19.68 -25.56
CA SER A 113 3.60 19.63 -26.33
C SER A 113 3.42 19.18 -27.78
N SER A 114 2.24 18.70 -28.14
CA SER A 114 1.98 18.14 -29.47
C SER A 114 1.52 19.25 -30.42
N LYS A 115 2.33 19.53 -31.42
CA LYS A 115 2.04 20.60 -32.42
C LYS A 115 0.82 20.29 -33.27
N ASN A 116 0.43 19.02 -33.43
CA ASN A 116 -0.57 18.54 -34.38
C ASN A 116 -1.66 17.68 -33.73
N ALA A 117 -1.84 17.74 -32.41
CA ALA A 117 -2.87 16.94 -31.77
C ALA A 117 -4.22 17.65 -31.79
N ASP A 118 -5.20 17.03 -32.41
CA ASP A 118 -6.59 17.40 -32.24
C ASP A 118 -7.00 17.09 -30.80
N CYS A 119 -7.31 18.15 -30.05
CA CYS A 119 -7.80 17.98 -28.71
C CYS A 119 -9.28 17.63 -28.73
N PRO A 120 -9.71 16.49 -28.16
CA PRO A 120 -11.13 16.16 -28.07
C PRO A 120 -11.89 17.07 -27.09
N CYS A 121 -11.19 17.95 -26.37
CA CYS A 121 -11.81 19.00 -25.56
C CYS A 121 -12.08 20.24 -26.41
N HIS A 122 -13.32 20.61 -26.55
CA HIS A 122 -13.70 21.90 -27.16
C HIS A 122 -13.42 23.10 -26.24
N HIS A 123 -12.28 23.10 -25.53
CA HIS A 123 -11.94 24.18 -24.61
C HIS A 123 -11.47 25.39 -25.38
N LYS A 124 -12.18 26.52 -25.26
CA LYS A 124 -11.83 27.82 -25.89
C LYS A 124 -10.40 28.28 -25.59
N ASN A 125 -9.83 27.84 -24.43
CA ASN A 125 -8.48 28.18 -24.00
C ASN A 125 -7.40 27.29 -24.61
N PHE A 126 -7.74 26.23 -25.33
CA PHE A 126 -6.76 25.33 -25.91
C PHE A 126 -5.97 26.02 -27.05
N TYR A 127 -6.63 26.84 -27.81
CA TYR A 127 -6.08 27.56 -28.96
C TYR A 127 -5.89 29.07 -28.70
N ASN A 128 -5.56 29.49 -27.49
CA ASN A 128 -5.39 30.89 -27.17
C ASN A 128 -4.05 31.40 -27.72
N GLY A 129 -4.03 31.82 -28.96
CA GLY A 129 -2.90 32.45 -29.64
C GLY A 129 -1.88 31.44 -30.20
N LYS A 130 -0.63 31.86 -30.36
CA LYS A 130 0.45 31.13 -31.07
C LYS A 130 0.95 29.87 -30.41
N LYS A 131 0.49 29.50 -29.20
CA LYS A 131 0.93 28.28 -28.47
C LYS A 131 -0.25 27.58 -27.87
N HIS A 132 -0.28 26.24 -28.07
CA HIS A 132 -1.18 25.36 -27.32
C HIS A 132 -0.85 25.42 -25.84
N ARG A 133 -1.71 26.02 -25.04
CA ARG A 133 -1.54 26.03 -23.57
C ARG A 133 -2.21 24.82 -22.90
N GLY A 134 -3.25 24.27 -23.53
CA GLY A 134 -3.99 23.15 -23.00
C GLY A 134 -4.73 23.48 -21.69
N CYS A 135 -5.45 22.50 -21.18
CA CYS A 135 -6.09 22.60 -19.87
C CYS A 135 -5.05 22.57 -18.76
N THR A 136 -5.27 23.37 -17.73
CA THR A 136 -4.42 23.35 -16.53
C THR A 136 -5.33 23.14 -15.31
N LYS A 137 -4.97 22.18 -14.43
CA LYS A 137 -5.63 21.98 -13.15
C LYS A 137 -4.61 22.17 -12.02
N TYR A 138 -5.07 22.79 -10.94
CA TYR A 138 -4.26 23.01 -9.75
C TYR A 138 -4.90 22.22 -8.62
N ILE A 139 -4.13 21.31 -8.04
CA ILE A 139 -4.56 20.55 -6.88
C ILE A 139 -3.74 21.05 -5.70
N THR A 140 -4.38 21.54 -4.67
CA THR A 140 -3.71 21.81 -3.41
C THR A 140 -3.20 20.48 -2.91
N ILE A 141 -1.88 20.39 -2.75
CA ILE A 141 -1.27 19.26 -2.04
C ILE A 141 -1.54 19.60 -0.58
N PRO A 142 -2.47 18.93 0.12
CA PRO A 142 -2.43 18.97 1.55
C PRO A 142 -1.02 18.53 1.93
N ASP A 143 -0.53 18.93 3.05
CA ASP A 143 0.69 18.42 3.64
C ASP A 143 0.46 16.96 4.04
N ASP A 144 0.45 16.09 3.04
CA ASP A 144 -0.05 14.72 3.09
C ASP A 144 0.90 13.84 2.29
N LEU A 145 1.77 13.16 3.01
CA LEU A 145 2.78 12.26 2.47
C LEU A 145 2.21 11.19 1.54
N ARG A 146 0.94 10.80 1.73
CA ARG A 146 0.26 9.86 0.83
C ARG A 146 0.26 10.32 -0.62
N LEU A 147 0.14 11.63 -0.85
CA LEU A 147 0.03 12.21 -2.19
C LEU A 147 1.39 12.43 -2.83
N SER A 148 2.48 12.39 -2.07
CA SER A 148 3.84 12.51 -2.61
C SER A 148 4.37 11.20 -3.21
N VAL A 149 3.78 10.05 -2.87
CA VAL A 149 4.20 8.73 -3.36
C VAL A 149 3.97 8.61 -4.86
N ASP A 150 5.03 8.35 -5.62
CA ASP A 150 4.96 8.08 -7.05
C ASP A 150 4.59 6.61 -7.32
N ARG A 151 3.29 6.38 -7.46
CA ARG A 151 2.72 5.04 -7.68
C ARG A 151 2.88 4.51 -9.11
N ASP A 152 3.34 5.36 -10.03
CA ASP A 152 3.61 4.95 -11.40
C ASP A 152 5.03 4.45 -11.60
N SER A 153 5.93 4.75 -10.65
CA SER A 153 7.32 4.35 -10.71
C SER A 153 7.49 2.84 -10.81
N LYS A 154 8.54 2.40 -11.47
CA LYS A 154 8.95 0.99 -11.49
C LYS A 154 9.26 0.48 -10.09
N TYR A 155 9.84 1.34 -9.25
CA TYR A 155 10.13 1.06 -7.85
C TYR A 155 8.87 0.68 -7.07
N PHE A 156 7.83 1.53 -7.13
CA PHE A 156 6.57 1.24 -6.46
C PHE A 156 5.96 -0.09 -6.94
N LYS A 157 5.87 -0.29 -8.26
CA LYS A 157 5.27 -1.50 -8.85
C LYS A 157 6.01 -2.77 -8.47
N SER A 158 7.34 -2.73 -8.48
CA SER A 158 8.18 -3.85 -8.09
C SER A 158 7.99 -4.20 -6.61
N ASN A 159 8.06 -3.21 -5.70
CA ASN A 159 7.87 -3.45 -4.27
C ASN A 159 6.43 -3.87 -3.96
N TYR A 160 5.42 -3.27 -4.59
CA TYR A 160 4.03 -3.64 -4.35
C TYR A 160 3.72 -5.08 -4.77
N SER A 161 4.42 -5.63 -5.75
CA SER A 161 4.26 -7.04 -6.15
C SER A 161 4.59 -8.02 -5.02
N LEU A 162 5.44 -7.63 -4.07
CA LEU A 162 5.79 -8.44 -2.89
C LEU A 162 4.60 -8.66 -1.94
N ARG A 163 3.52 -7.88 -2.08
CA ARG A 163 2.28 -8.09 -1.32
C ARG A 163 1.69 -9.48 -1.52
N THR A 164 1.98 -10.12 -2.64
CA THR A 164 1.57 -11.52 -2.88
C THR A 164 2.09 -12.49 -1.81
N GLU A 165 3.16 -12.16 -1.10
CA GLU A 165 3.65 -12.97 0.01
C GLU A 165 2.67 -12.97 1.19
N CYS A 166 1.97 -11.86 1.45
CA CYS A 166 0.91 -11.81 2.47
C CYS A 166 -0.26 -12.73 2.08
N GLU A 167 -0.64 -12.76 0.81
CA GLU A 167 -1.71 -13.64 0.32
C GLU A 167 -1.31 -15.12 0.41
N ARG A 168 -0.07 -15.43 0.06
CA ARG A 168 0.51 -16.78 0.24
C ARG A 168 0.57 -17.17 1.71
N TYR A 169 0.91 -16.22 2.60
CA TYR A 169 0.89 -16.45 4.02
C TYR A 169 -0.53 -16.73 4.52
N ASN A 170 -1.51 -15.89 4.16
CA ASN A 170 -2.90 -16.07 4.52
C ASN A 170 -3.45 -17.44 4.07
N SER A 171 -3.09 -17.87 2.87
CA SER A 171 -3.44 -19.22 2.39
C SER A 171 -2.86 -20.34 3.27
N ARG A 172 -1.60 -20.20 3.68
CA ARG A 172 -0.97 -21.17 4.59
C ARG A 172 -1.61 -21.18 5.97
N PHE A 173 -1.91 -19.99 6.49
CA PHE A 173 -2.59 -19.80 7.77
C PHE A 173 -3.99 -20.45 7.76
N LYS A 174 -4.77 -20.23 6.72
CA LYS A 174 -6.09 -20.86 6.54
C LYS A 174 -5.98 -22.40 6.50
N ASN A 175 -4.94 -22.94 5.89
CA ASN A 175 -4.69 -24.38 5.83
C ASN A 175 -4.39 -25.02 7.19
N THR A 176 -4.11 -24.23 8.24
CA THR A 176 -4.01 -24.74 9.62
C THR A 176 -5.37 -24.98 10.29
N GLY A 177 -6.48 -24.70 9.59
CA GLY A 177 -7.84 -24.85 10.10
C GLY A 177 -8.50 -23.53 10.56
N GLN A 178 -7.79 -22.41 10.43
CA GLN A 178 -8.29 -21.10 10.92
C GLN A 178 -9.41 -20.48 10.05
N GLU A 179 -9.71 -21.07 8.90
CA GLU A 179 -10.77 -20.56 8.02
C GLU A 179 -12.18 -20.74 8.60
N ARG A 180 -12.37 -21.79 9.42
CA ARG A 180 -13.66 -22.12 10.04
C ARG A 180 -13.47 -22.44 11.52
N MET A 181 -13.40 -21.39 12.33
CA MET A 181 -13.28 -21.57 13.79
C MET A 181 -14.61 -21.95 14.42
N TRP A 182 -14.59 -22.94 15.30
CA TRP A 182 -15.73 -23.37 16.09
C TRP A 182 -15.97 -22.52 17.33
N VAL A 183 -14.98 -21.71 17.73
CA VAL A 183 -15.02 -20.82 18.89
C VAL A 183 -15.29 -19.38 18.47
N ARG A 184 -15.96 -18.62 19.34
CA ARG A 184 -16.37 -17.23 19.04
C ARG A 184 -15.86 -16.20 20.06
N ASN A 185 -15.42 -16.63 21.24
CA ASN A 185 -14.86 -15.68 22.20
C ASN A 185 -13.45 -15.26 21.80
N LYS A 186 -13.13 -13.99 22.06
CA LYS A 186 -11.86 -13.38 21.66
C LYS A 186 -10.64 -14.16 22.15
N SER A 187 -10.62 -14.57 23.42
CA SER A 187 -9.48 -15.26 24.02
C SER A 187 -9.20 -16.60 23.32
N SER A 188 -10.23 -17.42 23.08
CA SER A 188 -10.06 -18.70 22.38
C SER A 188 -9.63 -18.51 20.94
N VAL A 189 -10.17 -17.51 20.23
CA VAL A 189 -9.77 -17.19 18.86
C VAL A 189 -8.29 -16.75 18.83
N THR A 190 -7.89 -15.88 19.75
CA THR A 190 -6.49 -15.44 19.86
C THR A 190 -5.56 -16.64 20.09
N ASN A 191 -5.88 -17.51 21.05
CA ASN A 191 -5.05 -18.67 21.35
C ASN A 191 -4.91 -19.61 20.14
N LEU A 192 -6.01 -19.86 19.40
CA LEU A 192 -5.94 -20.69 18.19
C LEU A 192 -5.12 -20.06 17.08
N ASN A 193 -5.24 -18.73 16.88
CA ASN A 193 -4.41 -18.00 15.93
C ASN A 193 -2.93 -18.10 16.31
N THR A 194 -2.60 -17.86 17.57
CA THR A 194 -1.21 -17.97 18.07
C THR A 194 -0.64 -19.37 17.88
N ILE A 195 -1.41 -20.42 18.18
CA ILE A 195 -0.99 -21.80 17.95
C ILE A 195 -0.73 -22.05 16.46
N ALA A 196 -1.59 -21.54 15.59
CA ALA A 196 -1.40 -21.67 14.14
C ALA A 196 -0.12 -20.96 13.65
N HIS A 197 0.17 -19.75 14.15
CA HIS A 197 1.41 -19.05 13.84
C HIS A 197 2.64 -19.79 14.38
N ILE A 198 2.60 -20.30 15.61
CA ILE A 198 3.68 -21.12 16.18
C ILE A 198 3.92 -22.36 15.31
N SER A 199 2.86 -23.02 14.86
CA SER A 199 2.98 -24.20 14.00
C SER A 199 3.67 -23.86 12.67
N LEU A 200 3.33 -22.74 12.05
CA LEU A 200 3.99 -22.28 10.82
C LEU A 200 5.47 -21.93 11.04
N LEU A 201 5.80 -21.31 12.17
CA LEU A 201 7.18 -21.00 12.54
C LEU A 201 7.98 -22.25 12.87
N ALA A 202 7.40 -23.22 13.59
CA ALA A 202 8.04 -24.50 13.89
C ALA A 202 8.42 -25.27 12.62
N VAL A 203 7.54 -25.27 11.61
CA VAL A 203 7.83 -25.84 10.29
C VAL A 203 9.03 -25.15 9.63
N ALA A 204 9.07 -23.82 9.70
CA ALA A 204 10.17 -23.06 9.13
C ALA A 204 11.49 -23.34 9.84
N VAL A 205 11.49 -23.39 11.18
CA VAL A 205 12.67 -23.73 11.98
C VAL A 205 13.15 -25.14 11.64
N ALA A 206 12.25 -26.13 11.64
CA ALA A 206 12.61 -27.50 11.31
C ALA A 206 13.22 -27.63 9.91
N ALA A 207 12.65 -26.94 8.92
CA ALA A 207 13.18 -26.97 7.55
C ALA A 207 14.56 -26.31 7.42
N ILE A 208 14.84 -25.26 8.20
CA ILE A 208 16.14 -24.59 8.20
C ILE A 208 17.20 -25.42 8.93
N THR A 209 16.83 -26.04 10.07
CA THR A 209 17.78 -26.80 10.88
C THR A 209 18.15 -28.14 10.27
N THR A 210 17.25 -28.76 9.50
CA THR A 210 17.50 -30.07 8.89
C THR A 210 18.24 -30.04 7.56
N ASP A 211 18.46 -28.84 7.01
CA ASP A 211 19.14 -28.60 5.70
C ASP A 211 18.63 -29.50 4.57
N THR A 212 17.37 -29.89 4.63
CA THR A 212 16.76 -30.82 3.68
C THR A 212 16.52 -30.24 2.28
N GLY A 213 16.95 -29.00 2.02
CA GLY A 213 16.66 -28.28 0.76
C GLY A 213 15.16 -28.06 0.52
N GLN A 214 14.32 -28.43 1.47
CA GLN A 214 12.88 -28.27 1.36
C GLN A 214 12.48 -26.83 1.70
N SER A 215 11.48 -26.36 1.00
CA SER A 215 10.95 -25.03 1.24
C SER A 215 10.36 -24.93 2.65
N TYR A 216 10.99 -24.14 3.51
CA TYR A 216 10.55 -23.83 4.87
C TYR A 216 9.11 -23.23 4.95
N ARG A 217 8.49 -23.01 3.81
CA ARG A 217 7.12 -22.49 3.67
C ARG A 217 6.08 -23.60 3.40
N LYS A 218 6.48 -24.87 3.23
CA LYS A 218 5.57 -25.94 2.82
C LYS A 218 5.14 -26.79 4.01
N LEU A 219 3.95 -26.52 4.58
CA LEU A 219 3.31 -27.39 5.58
C LEU A 219 3.20 -28.86 5.14
N LYS A 220 2.99 -29.13 3.86
CA LYS A 220 2.89 -30.50 3.34
C LYS A 220 4.18 -31.30 3.43
N ALA A 221 5.33 -30.64 3.56
CA ALA A 221 6.61 -31.34 3.71
C ALA A 221 6.69 -32.01 5.08
N VAL A 222 6.11 -31.42 6.14
CA VAL A 222 6.13 -31.96 7.51
C VAL A 222 5.22 -33.17 7.68
N LYS A 223 4.11 -33.24 6.97
CA LYS A 223 3.20 -34.40 6.99
C LYS A 223 3.83 -35.69 6.42
N ARG A 224 5.01 -35.63 5.82
CA ARG A 224 5.75 -36.78 5.30
C ARG A 224 6.81 -37.30 6.28
N ILE A 225 7.03 -36.61 7.39
CA ILE A 225 8.01 -36.96 8.43
C ILE A 225 7.32 -37.65 9.63
N ALA A 226 6.00 -37.54 9.71
CA ALA A 226 5.15 -38.26 10.67
C ALA A 226 4.46 -39.45 9.98
#